data_1ba09c2473de05fb58ff20d5db4df457
#
_entry.id   1ba09c2473de05fb58ff20d5db4df457
#
_cell.length_a   1.000
_cell.length_b   1.000
_cell.length_c   1.000
_cell.angle_alpha   90.00
_cell.angle_beta   90.00
_cell.angle_gamma   90.00
#
_symmetry.space_group_name_H-M   'P 1'
#
loop_
_entity.id
_entity.type
_entity.pdbx_description
1 polymer ?
#
loop_
_entity_poly.entity_id
_entity_poly.type
_entity_poly.pdbx_seq_one_letter_code
_entity_poly.pdbx_strand_id
1 'polypeptide(L)'
;MERVVRRLRWARDRELRRPLSPQHLSTADLFTLGNAVCGFLAIYCTTTGVLIPHLTGVATSGDRRSAAAAVTLLLIGSMCDLFDGLVARKLRSSALGAELDNLADLISFGIAPAYFVVVWGMTAGGAHHRVSAGIAIMVLLAVVLRLARFSCTAARPGVFQGMPSPMGALTVISIVLLNPPFALGAVGIVAVSALMVSQVEYPKPQGKLATATLCWIVVSMGCLTAWATGLPGGATLLQIGASLQVALALMAPLMVIRRKVGDVRAKRAEARSATN
;
A
#
# COMPACT_ATOMS: atom_id res chain seq x y z
N MET A 1 39.84 25.57 -7.11
CA MET A 1 38.44 25.27 -6.79
C MET A 1 37.52 25.30 -8.03
N GLU A 2 37.60 26.31 -8.89
CA GLU A 2 36.77 26.43 -10.11
C GLU A 2 36.88 25.24 -11.10
N ARG A 3 38.08 24.69 -11.32
CA ARG A 3 38.30 23.57 -12.23
C ARG A 3 37.61 22.28 -11.77
N VAL A 4 37.48 22.08 -10.46
CA VAL A 4 36.78 20.92 -9.89
C VAL A 4 35.27 21.08 -10.04
N VAL A 5 34.74 22.27 -9.77
CA VAL A 5 33.31 22.60 -9.95
C VAL A 5 32.90 22.50 -11.42
N ARG A 6 33.76 22.92 -12.36
CA ARG A 6 33.51 22.80 -13.80
C ARG A 6 33.52 21.35 -14.27
N ARG A 7 34.41 20.48 -13.74
CA ARG A 7 34.42 19.05 -14.03
C ARG A 7 33.18 18.33 -13.50
N LEU A 8 32.73 18.69 -12.29
CA LEU A 8 31.52 18.12 -11.69
C LEU A 8 30.25 18.57 -12.43
N ARG A 9 30.17 19.84 -12.88
CA ARG A 9 29.07 20.30 -13.74
C ARG A 9 29.07 19.58 -15.08
N TRP A 10 30.22 19.46 -15.73
CA TRP A 10 30.33 18.77 -17.02
C TRP A 10 30.02 17.25 -16.93
N ALA A 11 30.40 16.59 -15.85
CA ALA A 11 30.06 15.19 -15.59
C ALA A 11 28.54 15.03 -15.39
N ARG A 12 27.91 15.93 -14.62
CA ARG A 12 26.47 15.97 -14.39
C ARG A 12 25.68 16.27 -15.69
N ASP A 13 26.14 17.24 -16.48
CA ASP A 13 25.51 17.59 -17.76
C ASP A 13 25.68 16.48 -18.83
N ARG A 14 26.71 15.66 -18.71
CA ARG A 14 26.90 14.48 -19.57
C ARG A 14 26.00 13.30 -19.18
N GLU A 15 25.73 13.12 -17.88
CA GLU A 15 24.71 12.15 -17.42
C GLU A 15 23.31 12.55 -17.84
N LEU A 16 22.98 13.86 -17.76
CA LEU A 16 21.69 14.40 -18.21
C LEU A 16 21.51 14.40 -19.74
N ARG A 17 22.62 14.34 -20.52
CA ARG A 17 22.61 14.29 -21.97
C ARG A 17 22.84 12.89 -22.56
N ARG A 18 22.87 11.82 -21.75
CA ARG A 18 22.81 10.49 -22.34
C ARG A 18 21.52 10.38 -23.14
N PRO A 19 21.58 10.19 -24.48
CA PRO A 19 20.36 9.93 -25.22
C PRO A 19 19.71 8.74 -24.55
N LEU A 20 18.41 8.85 -24.26
CA LEU A 20 17.58 7.72 -23.87
C LEU A 20 17.72 6.70 -25.01
N SER A 21 18.70 5.80 -24.92
CA SER A 21 18.72 4.62 -25.77
C SER A 21 17.35 3.99 -25.63
N PRO A 22 16.72 3.46 -26.70
CA PRO A 22 15.46 2.75 -26.58
C PRO A 22 15.68 1.65 -25.55
N GLN A 23 15.24 1.91 -24.32
CA GLN A 23 15.44 0.98 -23.21
C GLN A 23 14.46 -0.14 -23.48
N HIS A 24 14.98 -1.30 -23.88
CA HIS A 24 14.18 -2.50 -23.95
C HIS A 24 13.55 -2.74 -22.60
N LEU A 25 12.21 -2.81 -22.58
CA LEU A 25 11.46 -3.18 -21.39
C LEU A 25 12.03 -4.48 -20.84
N SER A 26 12.41 -4.44 -19.58
CA SER A 26 12.87 -5.59 -18.83
C SER A 26 11.67 -6.49 -18.46
N THR A 27 11.94 -7.76 -18.17
CA THR A 27 10.91 -8.64 -17.60
C THR A 27 10.38 -8.11 -16.27
N ALA A 28 11.19 -7.39 -15.48
CA ALA A 28 10.73 -6.70 -14.27
C ALA A 28 9.70 -5.62 -14.61
N ASP A 29 9.95 -4.79 -15.63
CA ASP A 29 9.02 -3.73 -16.05
C ASP A 29 7.65 -4.27 -16.48
N LEU A 30 7.59 -5.52 -16.97
CA LEU A 30 6.33 -6.18 -17.32
C LEU A 30 5.49 -6.49 -16.07
N PHE A 31 6.11 -6.93 -14.97
CA PHE A 31 5.41 -7.11 -13.69
C PHE A 31 4.92 -5.78 -13.14
N THR A 32 5.73 -4.74 -13.23
CA THR A 32 5.37 -3.38 -12.83
C THR A 32 4.15 -2.85 -13.61
N LEU A 33 4.15 -3.04 -14.95
CA LEU A 33 2.99 -2.69 -15.78
C LEU A 33 1.76 -3.55 -15.43
N GLY A 34 1.97 -4.83 -15.12
CA GLY A 34 0.93 -5.73 -14.63
C GLY A 34 0.29 -5.23 -13.32
N ASN A 35 1.10 -4.70 -12.39
CA ASN A 35 0.62 -4.04 -11.17
C ASN A 35 -0.31 -2.87 -11.53
N ALA A 36 0.11 -1.94 -12.40
CA ALA A 36 -0.71 -0.80 -12.82
C ALA A 36 -2.04 -1.22 -13.47
N VAL A 37 -2.00 -2.24 -14.34
CA VAL A 37 -3.21 -2.80 -14.98
C VAL A 37 -4.16 -3.37 -13.93
N CYS A 38 -3.65 -4.11 -12.95
CA CYS A 38 -4.45 -4.64 -11.84
C CYS A 38 -5.12 -3.51 -11.04
N GLY A 39 -4.40 -2.43 -10.75
CA GLY A 39 -4.96 -1.26 -10.06
C GLY A 39 -6.10 -0.61 -10.85
N PHE A 40 -5.93 -0.40 -12.14
CA PHE A 40 -6.97 0.17 -13.01
C PHE A 40 -8.19 -0.76 -13.11
N LEU A 41 -8.00 -2.06 -13.32
CA LEU A 41 -9.08 -3.04 -13.38
C LEU A 41 -9.83 -3.15 -12.05
N ALA A 42 -9.17 -2.97 -10.91
CA ALA A 42 -9.82 -2.92 -9.61
C ALA A 42 -10.79 -1.73 -9.50
N ILE A 43 -10.40 -0.55 -10.00
CA ILE A 43 -11.29 0.62 -10.10
C ILE A 43 -12.47 0.31 -11.01
N TYR A 44 -12.23 -0.29 -12.19
CA TYR A 44 -13.27 -0.67 -13.15
C TYR A 44 -14.29 -1.64 -12.52
N CYS A 45 -13.82 -2.71 -11.87
CA CYS A 45 -14.69 -3.69 -11.21
C CYS A 45 -15.52 -3.05 -10.08
N THR A 46 -14.91 -2.14 -9.30
CA THR A 46 -15.61 -1.42 -8.23
C THR A 46 -16.68 -0.49 -8.79
N THR A 47 -16.38 0.19 -9.91
CA THR A 47 -17.33 1.10 -10.57
C THR A 47 -18.52 0.34 -11.12
N THR A 48 -18.24 -0.69 -11.94
CA THR A 48 -19.30 -1.42 -12.67
C THR A 48 -20.10 -2.37 -11.79
N GLY A 49 -19.47 -2.93 -10.78
CA GLY A 49 -20.08 -3.96 -9.95
C GLY A 49 -20.56 -3.51 -8.57
N VAL A 50 -20.16 -2.32 -8.11
CA VAL A 50 -20.60 -1.80 -6.81
C VAL A 50 -21.26 -0.43 -6.96
N LEU A 51 -20.58 0.56 -7.57
CA LEU A 51 -21.07 1.92 -7.60
C LEU A 51 -22.27 2.09 -8.54
N ILE A 52 -22.20 1.62 -9.77
CA ILE A 52 -23.30 1.75 -10.76
C ILE A 52 -24.56 1.06 -10.25
N PRO A 53 -24.54 -0.23 -9.81
CA PRO A 53 -25.71 -0.89 -9.23
C PRO A 53 -26.31 -0.11 -8.04
N HIS A 54 -25.47 0.43 -7.16
CA HIS A 54 -25.94 1.24 -6.04
C HIS A 54 -26.67 2.51 -6.50
N LEU A 55 -26.13 3.23 -7.50
CA LEU A 55 -26.74 4.47 -8.02
C LEU A 55 -28.01 4.23 -8.83
N THR A 56 -28.10 3.11 -9.54
CA THR A 56 -29.25 2.76 -10.39
C THR A 56 -30.35 2.02 -9.63
N GLY A 57 -30.10 1.61 -8.37
CA GLY A 57 -31.03 0.82 -7.57
C GLY A 57 -31.22 -0.63 -8.08
N VAL A 58 -30.41 -1.07 -9.03
CA VAL A 58 -30.44 -2.43 -9.57
C VAL A 58 -29.60 -3.31 -8.65
N ALA A 59 -30.28 -3.99 -7.71
CA ALA A 59 -29.61 -5.00 -6.88
C ALA A 59 -29.13 -6.14 -7.76
N THR A 60 -27.83 -6.24 -7.97
CA THR A 60 -27.21 -7.35 -8.70
C THR A 60 -26.57 -8.33 -7.71
N SER A 61 -26.77 -9.63 -7.93
CA SER A 61 -25.99 -10.67 -7.23
C SER A 61 -24.49 -10.59 -7.52
N GLY A 62 -24.09 -9.60 -8.33
CA GLY A 62 -22.74 -9.31 -8.74
C GLY A 62 -21.91 -8.53 -7.72
N ASP A 63 -22.52 -7.80 -6.78
CA ASP A 63 -21.82 -6.87 -5.89
C ASP A 63 -20.67 -7.51 -5.11
N ARG A 64 -20.90 -8.68 -4.51
CA ARG A 64 -19.85 -9.44 -3.79
C ARG A 64 -18.75 -9.94 -4.70
N ARG A 65 -19.11 -10.49 -5.89
CA ARG A 65 -18.14 -11.02 -6.85
C ARG A 65 -17.27 -9.91 -7.42
N SER A 66 -17.86 -8.77 -7.75
CA SER A 66 -17.14 -7.61 -8.27
C SER A 66 -16.23 -6.98 -7.23
N ALA A 67 -16.71 -6.83 -5.99
CA ALA A 67 -15.88 -6.36 -4.88
C ALA A 67 -14.72 -7.31 -4.60
N ALA A 68 -14.97 -8.63 -4.57
CA ALA A 68 -13.92 -9.62 -4.39
C ALA A 68 -12.92 -9.62 -5.56
N ALA A 69 -13.39 -9.51 -6.81
CA ALA A 69 -12.53 -9.41 -7.99
C ALA A 69 -11.63 -8.18 -7.91
N ALA A 70 -12.17 -7.03 -7.54
CA ALA A 70 -11.41 -5.80 -7.39
C ALA A 70 -10.30 -5.92 -6.33
N VAL A 71 -10.60 -6.50 -5.16
CA VAL A 71 -9.59 -6.72 -4.12
C VAL A 71 -8.58 -7.80 -4.51
N THR A 72 -9.02 -8.86 -5.19
CA THR A 72 -8.12 -9.89 -5.72
C THR A 72 -7.13 -9.31 -6.72
N LEU A 73 -7.57 -8.40 -7.60
CA LEU A 73 -6.69 -7.69 -8.53
C LEU A 73 -5.62 -6.87 -7.79
N LEU A 74 -5.98 -6.19 -6.70
CA LEU A 74 -4.99 -5.46 -5.90
C LEU A 74 -4.02 -6.38 -5.16
N LEU A 75 -4.47 -7.56 -4.74
CA LEU A 75 -3.57 -8.58 -4.18
C LEU A 75 -2.61 -9.14 -5.25
N ILE A 76 -3.09 -9.35 -6.48
CA ILE A 76 -2.24 -9.72 -7.62
C ILE A 76 -1.24 -8.60 -7.92
N GLY A 77 -1.68 -7.33 -7.92
CA GLY A 77 -0.80 -6.16 -8.05
C GLY A 77 0.29 -6.14 -6.99
N SER A 78 -0.06 -6.38 -5.71
CA SER A 78 0.93 -6.49 -4.62
C SER A 78 1.90 -7.67 -4.80
N MET A 79 1.46 -8.74 -5.42
CA MET A 79 2.32 -9.88 -5.76
C MET A 79 3.27 -9.52 -6.90
N CYS A 80 2.80 -8.79 -7.92
CA CYS A 80 3.63 -8.30 -9.02
C CYS A 80 4.72 -7.35 -8.50
N ASP A 81 4.38 -6.38 -7.64
CA ASP A 81 5.32 -5.47 -6.95
C ASP A 81 6.37 -6.24 -6.13
N LEU A 82 5.95 -7.29 -5.41
CA LEU A 82 6.90 -8.12 -4.68
C LEU A 82 7.85 -8.88 -5.62
N PHE A 83 7.36 -9.37 -6.77
CA PHE A 83 8.16 -10.11 -7.73
C PHE A 83 9.12 -9.22 -8.51
N ASP A 84 8.70 -8.03 -8.97
CA ASP A 84 9.61 -7.12 -9.67
C ASP A 84 10.74 -6.66 -8.74
N GLY A 85 10.46 -6.37 -7.46
CA GLY A 85 11.46 -6.09 -6.45
C GLY A 85 12.43 -7.27 -6.18
N LEU A 86 11.99 -8.52 -6.34
CA LEU A 86 12.85 -9.71 -6.24
C LEU A 86 13.69 -9.91 -7.49
N VAL A 87 13.13 -9.67 -8.67
CA VAL A 87 13.78 -9.79 -9.99
C VAL A 87 14.80 -8.65 -10.18
N ALA A 88 14.42 -7.42 -9.88
CA ALA A 88 15.29 -6.24 -9.99
C ALA A 88 16.57 -6.35 -9.14
N ARG A 89 16.51 -7.05 -8.00
CA ARG A 89 17.70 -7.35 -7.18
C ARG A 89 18.69 -8.30 -7.86
N LYS A 90 18.24 -9.12 -8.80
CA LYS A 90 19.09 -10.07 -9.57
C LYS A 90 19.53 -9.51 -10.92
N LEU A 91 18.71 -8.65 -11.52
CA LEU A 91 18.95 -7.99 -12.79
C LEU A 91 19.16 -6.50 -12.51
N ARG A 92 20.06 -5.83 -13.24
CA ARG A 92 20.30 -4.38 -13.08
C ARG A 92 18.98 -3.63 -13.33
N SER A 93 18.46 -2.94 -12.30
CA SER A 93 17.31 -2.05 -12.46
C SER A 93 17.71 -0.86 -13.35
N SER A 94 16.86 -0.52 -14.31
CA SER A 94 17.01 0.70 -15.10
C SER A 94 16.42 1.90 -14.32
N ALA A 95 16.89 3.12 -14.64
CA ALA A 95 16.26 4.32 -14.08
C ALA A 95 14.78 4.43 -14.48
N LEU A 96 14.42 3.94 -15.67
CA LEU A 96 13.03 3.87 -16.14
C LEU A 96 12.20 2.91 -15.27
N GLY A 97 12.75 1.73 -14.91
CA GLY A 97 12.05 0.74 -14.07
C GLY A 97 11.66 1.30 -12.70
N ALA A 98 12.54 2.06 -12.06
CA ALA A 98 12.24 2.67 -10.77
C ALA A 98 11.12 3.72 -10.84
N GLU A 99 11.05 4.51 -11.92
CA GLU A 99 9.98 5.47 -12.11
C GLU A 99 8.66 4.78 -12.50
N LEU A 100 8.71 3.73 -13.32
CA LEU A 100 7.53 2.91 -13.64
C LEU A 100 6.93 2.27 -12.37
N ASP A 101 7.78 1.77 -11.48
CA ASP A 101 7.40 1.17 -10.20
C ASP A 101 6.64 2.18 -9.33
N ASN A 102 7.18 3.39 -9.16
CA ASN A 102 6.51 4.46 -8.43
C ASN A 102 5.15 4.82 -9.03
N LEU A 103 5.03 4.87 -10.37
CA LEU A 103 3.78 5.19 -11.06
C LEU A 103 2.76 4.06 -10.94
N ALA A 104 3.19 2.82 -11.06
CA ALA A 104 2.35 1.64 -10.88
C ALA A 104 1.81 1.55 -9.45
N ASP A 105 2.69 1.76 -8.46
CA ASP A 105 2.33 1.81 -7.05
C ASP A 105 1.34 2.93 -6.75
N LEU A 106 1.49 4.09 -7.36
CA LEU A 106 0.54 5.20 -7.21
C LEU A 106 -0.85 4.80 -7.69
N ILE A 107 -0.96 4.10 -8.83
CA ILE A 107 -2.25 3.64 -9.37
C ILE A 107 -2.86 2.57 -8.45
N SER A 108 -2.12 1.53 -8.12
CA SER A 108 -2.64 0.35 -7.43
C SER A 108 -2.80 0.54 -5.94
N PHE A 109 -1.89 1.28 -5.29
CA PHE A 109 -1.88 1.44 -3.84
C PHE A 109 -2.21 2.86 -3.37
N GLY A 110 -2.35 3.81 -4.30
CA GLY A 110 -2.80 5.17 -4.03
C GLY A 110 -4.21 5.42 -4.55
N ILE A 111 -4.39 5.45 -5.88
CA ILE A 111 -5.64 5.85 -6.53
C ILE A 111 -6.74 4.81 -6.28
N ALA A 112 -6.46 3.53 -6.48
CA ALA A 112 -7.46 2.49 -6.31
C ALA A 112 -8.01 2.42 -4.87
N PRO A 113 -7.21 2.34 -3.79
CA PRO A 113 -7.72 2.36 -2.43
C PRO A 113 -8.46 3.66 -2.06
N ALA A 114 -7.98 4.83 -2.54
CA ALA A 114 -8.68 6.10 -2.35
C ALA A 114 -10.07 6.06 -3.01
N TYR A 115 -10.18 5.48 -4.20
CA TYR A 115 -11.45 5.29 -4.88
C TYR A 115 -12.39 4.35 -4.11
N PHE A 116 -11.88 3.25 -3.53
CA PHE A 116 -12.67 2.38 -2.64
C PHE A 116 -13.25 3.14 -1.46
N VAL A 117 -12.50 4.06 -0.85
CA VAL A 117 -12.98 4.92 0.25
C VAL A 117 -14.11 5.84 -0.21
N VAL A 118 -14.01 6.42 -1.42
CA VAL A 118 -15.09 7.24 -1.99
C VAL A 118 -16.35 6.41 -2.17
N VAL A 119 -16.24 5.24 -2.80
CA VAL A 119 -17.38 4.35 -3.05
C VAL A 119 -18.00 3.88 -1.74
N TRP A 120 -17.18 3.52 -0.74
CA TRP A 120 -17.67 3.16 0.60
C TRP A 120 -18.49 4.28 1.23
N GLY A 121 -18.02 5.54 1.17
CA GLY A 121 -18.78 6.67 1.69
C GLY A 121 -20.08 6.96 0.92
N MET A 122 -20.13 6.66 -0.38
CA MET A 122 -21.34 6.78 -1.20
C MET A 122 -22.35 5.69 -0.85
N THR A 123 -21.90 4.46 -0.64
CA THR A 123 -22.75 3.31 -0.31
C THR A 123 -23.21 3.32 1.16
N ALA A 124 -22.49 3.97 2.07
CA ALA A 124 -22.87 4.10 3.48
C ALA A 124 -24.09 5.02 3.72
N GLY A 125 -24.53 5.77 2.69
CA GLY A 125 -25.67 6.67 2.74
C GLY A 125 -25.40 8.00 3.47
N GLY A 126 -26.41 8.87 3.52
CA GLY A 126 -26.30 10.17 4.18
C GLY A 126 -25.27 11.12 3.56
N ALA A 127 -24.72 12.03 4.37
CA ALA A 127 -23.72 13.02 3.96
C ALA A 127 -22.27 12.47 3.99
N HIS A 128 -22.08 11.15 4.15
CA HIS A 128 -20.76 10.54 4.32
C HIS A 128 -19.88 10.67 3.07
N HIS A 129 -20.46 10.82 1.89
CA HIS A 129 -19.72 10.98 0.63
C HIS A 129 -18.75 12.17 0.63
N ARG A 130 -19.09 13.30 1.29
CA ARG A 130 -18.18 14.46 1.37
C ARG A 130 -17.00 14.20 2.28
N VAL A 131 -17.25 13.56 3.42
CA VAL A 131 -16.21 13.22 4.38
C VAL A 131 -15.30 12.14 3.80
N SER A 132 -15.85 11.11 3.16
CA SER A 132 -15.07 10.05 2.52
C SER A 132 -14.20 10.58 1.37
N ALA A 133 -14.66 11.58 0.60
CA ALA A 133 -13.85 12.25 -0.41
C ALA A 133 -12.63 12.94 0.22
N GLY A 134 -12.79 13.64 1.33
CA GLY A 134 -11.66 14.22 2.07
C GLY A 134 -10.68 13.18 2.59
N ILE A 135 -11.19 12.06 3.13
CA ILE A 135 -10.36 10.95 3.61
C ILE A 135 -9.63 10.27 2.44
N ALA A 136 -10.29 10.08 1.31
CA ALA A 136 -9.69 9.52 0.10
C ALA A 136 -8.53 10.38 -0.42
N ILE A 137 -8.68 11.72 -0.39
CA ILE A 137 -7.60 12.66 -0.70
C ILE A 137 -6.43 12.46 0.27
N MET A 138 -6.68 12.28 1.57
CA MET A 138 -5.62 12.02 2.56
C MET A 138 -4.89 10.71 2.26
N VAL A 139 -5.60 9.63 1.91
CA VAL A 139 -4.99 8.35 1.50
C VAL A 139 -4.08 8.57 0.29
N LEU A 140 -4.59 9.22 -0.76
CA LEU A 140 -3.84 9.49 -1.98
C LEU A 140 -2.57 10.30 -1.69
N LEU A 141 -2.71 11.42 -0.97
CA LEU A 141 -1.58 12.29 -0.62
C LEU A 141 -0.55 11.57 0.26
N ALA A 142 -0.99 10.69 1.17
CA ALA A 142 -0.09 9.89 1.99
C ALA A 142 0.79 8.96 1.13
N VAL A 143 0.21 8.31 0.11
CA VAL A 143 0.94 7.47 -0.83
C VAL A 143 1.90 8.31 -1.68
N VAL A 144 1.43 9.43 -2.27
CA VAL A 144 2.27 10.34 -3.08
C VAL A 144 3.48 10.81 -2.28
N LEU A 145 3.26 11.33 -1.06
CA LEU A 145 4.35 11.81 -0.20
C LEU A 145 5.32 10.69 0.18
N ARG A 146 4.80 9.50 0.44
CA ARG A 146 5.61 8.33 0.76
C ARG A 146 6.49 7.93 -0.41
N LEU A 147 5.93 7.78 -1.63
CA LEU A 147 6.66 7.40 -2.84
C LEU A 147 7.71 8.46 -3.19
N ALA A 148 7.36 9.75 -3.14
CA ALA A 148 8.30 10.85 -3.34
C ALA A 148 9.46 10.82 -2.33
N ARG A 149 9.17 10.58 -1.03
CA ARG A 149 10.21 10.44 -0.02
C ARG A 149 11.13 9.24 -0.30
N PHE A 150 10.54 8.11 -0.72
CA PHE A 150 11.31 6.91 -1.05
C PHE A 150 12.27 7.13 -2.23
N SER A 151 11.84 7.86 -3.26
CA SER A 151 12.69 8.22 -4.41
C SER A 151 13.82 9.18 -4.05
N CYS A 152 13.61 10.09 -3.09
CA CYS A 152 14.60 11.11 -2.70
C CYS A 152 15.55 10.68 -1.58
N THR A 153 15.25 9.60 -0.85
CA THR A 153 16.01 9.22 0.36
C THR A 153 16.76 7.92 0.12
N ALA A 154 18.05 7.90 0.47
CA ALA A 154 18.83 6.66 0.42
C ALA A 154 18.21 5.57 1.29
N ALA A 155 17.94 4.40 0.69
CA ALA A 155 17.27 3.29 1.35
C ALA A 155 18.11 2.76 2.53
N ARG A 156 17.55 2.76 3.74
CA ARG A 156 18.17 2.08 4.87
C ARG A 156 18.06 0.56 4.69
N PRO A 157 19.14 -0.21 4.97
CA PRO A 157 19.09 -1.66 4.84
C PRO A 157 18.12 -2.27 5.85
N GLY A 158 17.25 -3.18 5.37
CA GLY A 158 16.37 -4.00 6.22
C GLY A 158 15.10 -3.35 6.77
N VAL A 159 14.90 -2.02 6.62
CA VAL A 159 13.72 -1.32 7.16
C VAL A 159 13.14 -0.32 6.16
N PHE A 160 11.82 -0.14 6.22
CA PHE A 160 11.10 0.96 5.58
C PHE A 160 10.78 2.04 6.62
N GLN A 161 10.90 3.31 6.24
CA GLN A 161 10.36 4.42 7.00
C GLN A 161 8.90 4.66 6.60
N GLY A 162 8.01 4.57 7.56
CA GLY A 162 6.56 4.57 7.32
C GLY A 162 6.03 3.23 6.81
N MET A 163 4.70 3.06 6.91
CA MET A 163 4.01 1.86 6.44
C MET A 163 4.20 1.68 4.93
N PRO A 164 4.58 0.49 4.43
CA PRO A 164 4.67 0.21 3.00
C PRO A 164 3.36 0.49 2.25
N SER A 165 3.41 1.03 1.00
CA SER A 165 2.21 1.36 0.21
C SER A 165 1.29 0.16 0.02
N PRO A 166 1.76 -1.06 -0.36
CA PRO A 166 0.88 -2.22 -0.47
C PRO A 166 0.18 -2.57 0.84
N MET A 167 0.93 -2.52 1.96
CA MET A 167 0.38 -2.82 3.28
C MET A 167 -0.68 -1.78 3.70
N GLY A 168 -0.41 -0.49 3.48
CA GLY A 168 -1.36 0.59 3.76
C GLY A 168 -2.63 0.46 2.92
N ALA A 169 -2.49 0.23 1.61
CA ALA A 169 -3.59 0.02 0.68
C ALA A 169 -4.48 -1.16 1.10
N LEU A 170 -3.88 -2.33 1.35
CA LEU A 170 -4.61 -3.52 1.79
C LEU A 170 -5.29 -3.32 3.15
N THR A 171 -4.69 -2.53 4.06
CA THR A 171 -5.29 -2.21 5.35
C THR A 171 -6.50 -1.28 5.18
N VAL A 172 -6.41 -0.24 4.34
CA VAL A 172 -7.55 0.63 4.00
C VAL A 172 -8.70 -0.19 3.42
N ILE A 173 -8.40 -1.06 2.45
CA ILE A 173 -9.41 -1.93 1.82
C ILE A 173 -10.02 -2.90 2.84
N SER A 174 -9.22 -3.46 3.75
CA SER A 174 -9.70 -4.34 4.82
C SER A 174 -10.67 -3.62 5.76
N ILE A 175 -10.40 -2.36 6.10
CA ILE A 175 -11.33 -1.53 6.88
C ILE A 175 -12.65 -1.33 6.11
N VAL A 176 -12.57 -1.02 4.82
CA VAL A 176 -13.78 -0.85 3.96
C VAL A 176 -14.58 -2.15 3.88
N LEU A 177 -13.92 -3.30 3.70
CA LEU A 177 -14.58 -4.62 3.63
C LEU A 177 -15.22 -5.04 4.95
N LEU A 178 -14.62 -4.69 6.08
CA LEU A 178 -15.19 -4.94 7.41
C LEU A 178 -16.47 -4.11 7.64
N ASN A 179 -16.64 -3.05 6.86
CA ASN A 179 -17.78 -2.14 6.92
C ASN A 179 -18.16 -1.74 8.36
N PRO A 180 -17.22 -1.20 9.16
CA PRO A 180 -17.52 -0.76 10.51
C PRO A 180 -18.42 0.48 10.49
N PRO A 181 -18.95 0.94 11.65
CA PRO A 181 -19.59 2.23 11.74
C PRO A 181 -18.71 3.32 11.10
N PHE A 182 -19.31 4.19 10.26
CA PHE A 182 -18.56 5.12 9.39
C PHE A 182 -17.49 5.91 10.14
N ALA A 183 -17.79 6.45 11.32
CA ALA A 183 -16.85 7.22 12.12
C ALA A 183 -15.60 6.39 12.51
N LEU A 184 -15.80 5.12 12.90
CA LEU A 184 -14.71 4.22 13.29
C LEU A 184 -13.83 3.88 12.08
N GLY A 185 -14.43 3.55 10.95
CA GLY A 185 -13.71 3.29 9.70
C GLY A 185 -12.92 4.52 9.23
N ALA A 186 -13.55 5.71 9.28
CA ALA A 186 -12.93 6.97 8.93
C ALA A 186 -11.67 7.25 9.79
N VAL A 187 -11.78 7.12 11.11
CA VAL A 187 -10.63 7.28 12.01
C VAL A 187 -9.54 6.25 11.72
N GLY A 188 -9.92 4.99 11.46
CA GLY A 188 -8.96 3.93 11.10
C GLY A 188 -8.20 4.25 9.82
N ILE A 189 -8.89 4.70 8.77
CA ILE A 189 -8.26 5.04 7.48
C ILE A 189 -7.32 6.26 7.63
N VAL A 190 -7.74 7.28 8.38
CA VAL A 190 -6.90 8.46 8.68
C VAL A 190 -5.64 8.03 9.46
N ALA A 191 -5.77 7.13 10.44
CA ALA A 191 -4.64 6.60 11.18
C ALA A 191 -3.66 5.82 10.27
N VAL A 192 -4.16 5.01 9.35
CA VAL A 192 -3.34 4.30 8.34
C VAL A 192 -2.60 5.31 7.46
N SER A 193 -3.29 6.35 6.96
CA SER A 193 -2.68 7.42 6.15
C SER A 193 -1.55 8.13 6.92
N ALA A 194 -1.76 8.44 8.20
CA ALA A 194 -0.75 9.02 9.07
C ALA A 194 0.44 8.07 9.27
N LEU A 195 0.21 6.75 9.45
CA LEU A 195 1.27 5.76 9.58
C LEU A 195 2.11 5.62 8.30
N MET A 196 1.52 5.79 7.11
CA MET A 196 2.25 5.76 5.83
C MET A 196 3.26 6.89 5.72
N VAL A 197 2.92 8.09 6.22
CA VAL A 197 3.81 9.28 6.21
C VAL A 197 4.72 9.34 7.43
N SER A 198 4.47 8.54 8.47
CA SER A 198 5.21 8.52 9.72
C SER A 198 6.68 8.08 9.53
N GLN A 199 7.48 8.26 10.59
CA GLN A 199 8.87 7.76 10.66
C GLN A 199 8.96 6.40 11.39
N VAL A 200 7.84 5.71 11.57
CA VAL A 200 7.81 4.37 12.17
C VAL A 200 8.52 3.39 11.25
N GLU A 201 9.42 2.60 11.80
CA GLU A 201 10.18 1.62 11.04
C GLU A 201 9.39 0.31 10.86
N TYR A 202 9.22 -0.09 9.61
CA TYR A 202 8.60 -1.37 9.23
C TYR A 202 9.65 -2.30 8.63
N PRO A 203 9.61 -3.61 8.93
CA PRO A 203 10.56 -4.56 8.36
C PRO A 203 10.33 -4.72 6.85
N LYS A 204 11.43 -4.77 6.08
CA LYS A 204 11.35 -5.09 4.64
C LYS A 204 11.08 -6.59 4.46
N PRO A 205 10.15 -6.98 3.56
CA PRO A 205 9.90 -8.38 3.23
C PRO A 205 11.11 -8.97 2.49
N GLN A 206 11.97 -9.68 3.23
CA GLN A 206 13.16 -10.35 2.69
C GLN A 206 13.24 -11.78 3.25
N GLY A 207 13.74 -12.71 2.45
CA GLY A 207 13.89 -14.11 2.86
C GLY A 207 12.58 -14.71 3.35
N LYS A 208 12.56 -15.24 4.57
CA LYS A 208 11.39 -15.88 5.20
C LYS A 208 10.18 -14.93 5.31
N LEU A 209 10.42 -13.62 5.51
CA LEU A 209 9.34 -12.65 5.61
C LEU A 209 8.67 -12.40 4.24
N ALA A 210 9.43 -12.39 3.14
CA ALA A 210 8.86 -12.32 1.79
C ALA A 210 7.97 -13.53 1.48
N THR A 211 8.42 -14.74 1.85
CA THR A 211 7.62 -15.97 1.71
C THR A 211 6.34 -15.89 2.55
N ALA A 212 6.44 -15.42 3.80
CA ALA A 212 5.27 -15.24 4.66
C ALA A 212 4.27 -14.23 4.08
N THR A 213 4.75 -13.12 3.51
CA THR A 213 3.91 -12.12 2.85
C THR A 213 3.20 -12.73 1.62
N LEU A 214 3.91 -13.50 0.81
CA LEU A 214 3.33 -14.20 -0.34
C LEU A 214 2.26 -15.20 0.09
N CYS A 215 2.54 -16.03 1.10
CA CYS A 215 1.56 -16.96 1.66
C CYS A 215 0.31 -16.22 2.18
N TRP A 216 0.52 -15.07 2.85
CA TRP A 216 -0.58 -14.23 3.33
C TRP A 216 -1.46 -13.72 2.18
N ILE A 217 -0.87 -13.25 1.08
CA ILE A 217 -1.58 -12.80 -0.12
C ILE A 217 -2.43 -13.96 -0.69
N VAL A 218 -1.84 -15.14 -0.86
CA VAL A 218 -2.53 -16.32 -1.41
C VAL A 218 -3.70 -16.76 -0.51
N VAL A 219 -3.50 -16.79 0.81
CA VAL A 219 -4.56 -17.11 1.77
C VAL A 219 -5.68 -16.07 1.70
N SER A 220 -5.35 -14.78 1.60
CA SER A 220 -6.33 -13.70 1.46
C SER A 220 -7.15 -13.82 0.18
N MET A 221 -6.53 -14.22 -0.94
CA MET A 221 -7.24 -14.52 -2.20
C MET A 221 -8.21 -15.70 -2.04
N GLY A 222 -7.81 -16.75 -1.32
CA GLY A 222 -8.67 -17.90 -1.01
C GLY A 222 -9.89 -17.48 -0.17
N CYS A 223 -9.70 -16.66 0.87
CA CYS A 223 -10.81 -16.14 1.68
C CYS A 223 -11.78 -15.27 0.87
N LEU A 224 -11.26 -14.41 -0.01
CA LEU A 224 -12.07 -13.59 -0.91
C LEU A 224 -12.87 -14.42 -1.90
N THR A 225 -12.26 -15.47 -2.47
CA THR A 225 -12.92 -16.39 -3.39
C THR A 225 -14.05 -17.15 -2.68
N ALA A 226 -13.81 -17.63 -1.47
CA ALA A 226 -14.82 -18.30 -0.66
C ALA A 226 -16.02 -17.38 -0.35
N TRP A 227 -15.76 -16.12 -0.06
CA TRP A 227 -16.80 -15.11 0.15
C TRP A 227 -17.56 -14.79 -1.14
N ALA A 228 -16.85 -14.59 -2.27
CA ALA A 228 -17.44 -14.27 -3.58
C ALA A 228 -18.36 -15.36 -4.11
N THR A 229 -18.00 -16.62 -3.89
CA THR A 229 -18.78 -17.79 -4.31
C THR A 229 -19.93 -18.12 -3.36
N GLY A 230 -20.01 -17.44 -2.21
CA GLY A 230 -21.05 -17.66 -1.21
C GLY A 230 -20.91 -18.98 -0.44
N LEU A 231 -19.69 -19.53 -0.35
CA LEU A 231 -19.43 -20.73 0.46
C LEU A 231 -19.82 -20.51 1.92
N PRO A 232 -20.34 -21.54 2.60
CA PRO A 232 -20.62 -21.47 4.03
C PRO A 232 -19.37 -21.04 4.81
N GLY A 233 -19.51 -20.02 5.68
CA GLY A 233 -18.37 -19.46 6.42
C GLY A 233 -17.49 -18.48 5.65
N GLY A 234 -17.71 -18.24 4.35
CA GLY A 234 -16.91 -17.31 3.55
C GLY A 234 -16.89 -15.87 4.11
N ALA A 235 -18.02 -15.39 4.62
CA ALA A 235 -18.09 -14.08 5.29
C ALA A 235 -17.25 -14.02 6.56
N THR A 236 -17.26 -15.08 7.37
CA THR A 236 -16.43 -15.19 8.58
C THR A 236 -14.95 -15.22 8.24
N LEU A 237 -14.55 -15.98 7.20
CA LEU A 237 -13.18 -16.01 6.71
C LEU A 237 -12.70 -14.63 6.25
N LEU A 238 -13.55 -13.89 5.52
CA LEU A 238 -13.25 -12.52 5.10
C LEU A 238 -13.05 -11.60 6.32
N GLN A 239 -13.95 -11.67 7.32
CA GLN A 239 -13.84 -10.86 8.53
C GLN A 239 -12.56 -11.17 9.32
N ILE A 240 -12.23 -12.43 9.49
CA ILE A 240 -10.99 -12.85 10.17
C ILE A 240 -9.77 -12.35 9.40
N GLY A 241 -9.71 -12.56 8.08
CA GLY A 241 -8.60 -12.12 7.24
C GLY A 241 -8.41 -10.60 7.26
N ALA A 242 -9.50 -9.85 7.09
CA ALA A 242 -9.46 -8.38 7.13
C ALA A 242 -9.07 -7.84 8.52
N SER A 243 -9.61 -8.42 9.60
CA SER A 243 -9.25 -8.04 10.96
C SER A 243 -7.78 -8.33 11.27
N LEU A 244 -7.27 -9.47 10.81
CA LEU A 244 -5.86 -9.84 10.98
C LEU A 244 -4.94 -8.91 10.17
N GLN A 245 -5.34 -8.49 8.97
CA GLN A 245 -4.60 -7.51 8.17
C GLN A 245 -4.48 -6.17 8.93
N VAL A 246 -5.56 -5.68 9.51
CA VAL A 246 -5.57 -4.44 10.32
C VAL A 246 -4.68 -4.62 11.57
N ALA A 247 -4.77 -5.75 12.26
CA ALA A 247 -3.96 -6.06 13.44
C ALA A 247 -2.46 -6.11 13.10
N LEU A 248 -2.07 -6.75 11.98
CA LEU A 248 -0.69 -6.80 11.51
C LEU A 248 -0.15 -5.41 11.17
N ALA A 249 -0.98 -4.56 10.56
CA ALA A 249 -0.61 -3.18 10.24
C ALA A 249 -0.29 -2.34 11.50
N LEU A 250 -1.02 -2.58 12.58
CA LEU A 250 -0.85 -1.88 13.86
C LEU A 250 0.27 -2.47 14.73
N MET A 251 0.71 -3.71 14.45
CA MET A 251 1.71 -4.39 15.28
C MET A 251 3.07 -3.69 15.26
N ALA A 252 3.54 -3.23 14.07
CA ALA A 252 4.83 -2.55 13.94
C ALA A 252 4.90 -1.25 14.76
N PRO A 253 3.95 -0.29 14.66
CA PRO A 253 3.98 0.91 15.49
C PRO A 253 3.90 0.59 16.99
N LEU A 254 3.12 -0.42 17.39
CA LEU A 254 3.04 -0.84 18.79
C LEU A 254 4.39 -1.37 19.31
N MET A 255 5.12 -2.14 18.52
CA MET A 255 6.45 -2.64 18.90
C MET A 255 7.45 -1.48 19.03
N VAL A 256 7.43 -0.49 18.13
CA VAL A 256 8.32 0.68 18.18
C VAL A 256 8.01 1.53 19.42
N ILE A 257 6.72 1.75 19.72
CA ILE A 257 6.30 2.50 20.91
C ILE A 257 6.77 1.77 22.19
N ARG A 258 6.57 0.46 22.26
CA ARG A 258 7.03 -0.35 23.41
C ARG A 258 8.54 -0.26 23.63
N ARG A 259 9.35 -0.33 22.55
CA ARG A 259 10.81 -0.18 22.63
C ARG A 259 11.20 1.20 23.15
N LYS A 260 10.64 2.29 22.58
CA LYS A 260 10.91 3.65 23.03
C LYS A 260 10.53 3.89 24.50
N VAL A 261 9.40 3.37 24.93
CA VAL A 261 8.98 3.43 26.36
C VAL A 261 9.93 2.65 27.26
N GLY A 262 10.40 1.48 26.81
CA GLY A 262 11.39 0.67 27.52
C GLY A 262 12.71 1.43 27.71
N ASP A 263 13.24 2.05 26.62
CA ASP A 263 14.49 2.81 26.65
C ASP A 263 14.40 4.03 27.57
N VAL A 264 13.26 4.74 27.54
CA VAL A 264 13.04 5.91 28.43
C VAL A 264 12.98 5.46 29.91
N ARG A 265 12.36 4.30 30.19
CA ARG A 265 12.30 3.75 31.57
C ARG A 265 13.68 3.32 32.02
N ALA A 266 14.48 2.65 31.19
CA ALA A 266 15.85 2.25 31.50
C ALA A 266 16.72 3.47 31.82
N LYS A 267 16.73 4.49 30.98
CA LYS A 267 17.47 5.73 31.25
C LYS A 267 17.05 6.46 32.52
N ARG A 268 15.76 6.44 32.87
CA ARG A 268 15.28 7.01 34.14
C ARG A 268 15.71 6.18 35.38
N ALA A 269 15.79 4.87 35.21
CA ALA A 269 16.28 3.99 36.30
C ALA A 269 17.78 4.20 36.55
N GLU A 270 18.59 4.30 35.45
CA GLU A 270 20.03 4.60 35.55
C GLU A 270 20.30 5.99 36.18
N ALA A 271 19.54 7.02 35.80
CA ALA A 271 19.65 8.35 36.36
C ALA A 271 19.32 8.36 37.88
N ARG A 272 18.35 7.56 38.34
CA ARG A 272 18.00 7.42 39.75
C ARG A 272 19.06 6.67 40.55
N SER A 273 19.70 5.65 39.99
CA SER A 273 20.79 4.92 40.63
C SER A 273 22.10 5.70 40.73
N ALA A 274 22.31 6.69 39.84
CA ALA A 274 23.47 7.58 39.87
C ALA A 274 23.34 8.74 40.86
N THR A 275 22.14 8.98 41.42
CA THR A 275 21.85 10.07 42.35
C THR A 275 21.74 9.57 43.83
N ASN A 276 21.77 8.26 44.05
CA ASN A 276 21.90 7.64 45.37
C ASN A 276 23.32 7.10 45.59
#